data_2a4b25a8f40c58ca0bfb3b30910f8944
#
_entry.id   2a4b25a8f40c58ca0bfb3b30910f8944
#
_cell.length_a   1.000
_cell.length_b   1.000
_cell.length_c   1.000
_cell.angle_alpha   90.00
_cell.angle_beta   90.00
_cell.angle_gamma   90.00
#
_symmetry.space_group_name_H-M   'P 1'
#
loop_
_entity.id
_entity.type
_entity.pdbx_description
1 polymer ?
#
loop_
_entity_poly.entity_id
_entity_poly.type
_entity_poly.pdbx_seq_one_letter_code
_entity_poly.pdbx_strand_id
1 'polypeptide(L)'
;PNGSWTPEIAALLPALGIRYARVVGDTHDFAMPHDFMTWKATCHHTHNLLEDGKRFVELYKTQYLYMMYVWGHSFEFRTEEDWALMEQFCHLVGGREDTWYATNIEIVDYMADAARLQYTAAGDKVCNPNAQSIWVEVDGRHYEIPAGKTVALV
;
A
#
# COMPACT_ATOMS: atom_id res chain seq x y z
N PRO A 1 12.62 -4.65 18.50
CA PRO A 1 13.99 -4.94 18.06
C PRO A 1 14.07 -6.36 17.50
N ASN A 2 14.88 -6.57 16.49
CA ASN A 2 15.11 -7.88 15.85
C ASN A 2 13.84 -8.58 15.32
N GLY A 3 12.79 -7.84 14.99
CA GLY A 3 11.58 -8.39 14.39
C GLY A 3 10.71 -9.23 15.32
N SER A 4 11.01 -9.27 16.63
CA SER A 4 10.15 -10.00 17.57
C SER A 4 8.84 -9.27 17.81
N TRP A 5 7.76 -10.00 17.70
CA TRP A 5 6.39 -9.56 18.01
C TRP A 5 5.55 -10.77 18.39
N THR A 6 4.41 -10.53 19.03
CA THR A 6 3.40 -11.55 19.31
C THR A 6 2.02 -11.00 18.96
N PRO A 7 1.01 -11.86 18.73
CA PRO A 7 -0.38 -11.42 18.50
C PRO A 7 -0.90 -10.53 19.63
N GLU A 8 -0.52 -10.82 20.88
CA GLU A 8 -0.94 -10.03 22.04
C GLU A 8 -0.33 -8.61 22.00
N ILE A 9 0.95 -8.49 21.60
CA ILE A 9 1.59 -7.17 21.40
C ILE A 9 0.88 -6.42 20.28
N ALA A 10 0.66 -7.06 19.13
CA ALA A 10 -0.03 -6.44 18.01
C ALA A 10 -1.44 -5.95 18.39
N ALA A 11 -2.18 -6.72 19.18
CA ALA A 11 -3.51 -6.36 19.66
C ALA A 11 -3.53 -5.16 20.63
N LEU A 12 -2.43 -4.89 21.34
CA LEU A 12 -2.33 -3.75 22.24
C LEU A 12 -2.01 -2.43 21.52
N LEU A 13 -1.36 -2.47 20.36
CA LEU A 13 -0.85 -1.28 19.67
C LEU A 13 -1.95 -0.25 19.35
N PRO A 14 -3.14 -0.61 18.87
CA PRO A 14 -4.21 0.36 18.58
C PRO A 14 -4.65 1.14 19.82
N ALA A 15 -4.70 0.50 21.00
CA ALA A 15 -5.04 1.18 22.26
C ALA A 15 -4.02 2.22 22.68
N LEU A 16 -2.79 2.14 22.17
CA LEU A 16 -1.71 3.09 22.37
C LEU A 16 -1.65 4.17 21.28
N GLY A 17 -2.61 4.20 20.35
CA GLY A 17 -2.65 5.14 19.25
C GLY A 17 -1.73 4.77 18.07
N ILE A 18 -1.12 3.58 18.08
CA ILE A 18 -0.34 3.08 16.95
C ILE A 18 -1.30 2.62 15.85
N ARG A 19 -1.08 3.07 14.63
CA ARG A 19 -1.97 2.82 13.50
C ARG A 19 -1.46 1.76 12.54
N TYR A 20 -0.17 1.50 12.54
CA TYR A 20 0.47 0.41 11.80
C TYR A 20 1.80 0.02 12.45
N ALA A 21 2.23 -1.21 12.21
CA ALA A 21 3.52 -1.69 12.65
C ALA A 21 4.08 -2.67 11.61
N ARG A 22 5.33 -2.41 11.18
CA ARG A 22 6.02 -3.31 10.26
C ARG A 22 6.62 -4.49 11.04
N VAL A 23 6.43 -5.68 10.52
CA VAL A 23 7.13 -6.91 10.98
C VAL A 23 8.18 -7.32 9.95
N VAL A 24 9.18 -8.06 10.39
CA VAL A 24 10.26 -8.56 9.52
C VAL A 24 9.73 -9.70 8.64
N GLY A 25 10.21 -9.75 7.42
CA GLY A 25 9.92 -10.78 6.43
C GLY A 25 9.46 -10.18 5.11
N ASP A 26 9.82 -10.86 4.04
CA ASP A 26 9.49 -10.49 2.68
C ASP A 26 8.33 -11.35 2.19
N THR A 27 7.39 -10.74 1.46
CA THR A 27 6.26 -11.45 0.88
C THR A 27 6.52 -11.83 -0.58
N HIS A 28 7.35 -11.05 -1.28
CA HIS A 28 7.50 -11.06 -2.74
C HIS A 28 6.14 -11.01 -3.46
N ASP A 29 5.15 -10.36 -2.82
CA ASP A 29 3.78 -10.18 -3.30
C ASP A 29 3.41 -8.69 -3.23
N PHE A 30 2.37 -8.31 -3.94
CA PHE A 30 1.90 -6.94 -4.06
C PHE A 30 0.50 -6.73 -3.48
N ALA A 31 -0.07 -7.74 -2.84
CA ALA A 31 -1.36 -7.62 -2.18
C ALA A 31 -1.31 -6.63 -1.01
N MET A 32 -2.41 -5.88 -0.83
CA MET A 32 -2.58 -5.05 0.36
C MET A 32 -2.58 -5.93 1.62
N PRO A 33 -1.98 -5.46 2.73
CA PRO A 33 -1.96 -6.24 3.97
C PRO A 33 -3.37 -6.43 4.53
N HIS A 34 -3.64 -7.61 5.05
CA HIS A 34 -4.89 -7.87 5.78
C HIS A 34 -4.94 -7.17 7.14
N ASP A 35 -3.77 -6.95 7.74
CA ASP A 35 -3.63 -6.30 9.03
C ASP A 35 -2.41 -5.38 9.03
N PHE A 36 -2.64 -4.09 9.18
CA PHE A 36 -1.58 -3.08 9.26
C PHE A 36 -0.76 -3.16 10.55
N MET A 37 -1.20 -3.88 11.59
CA MET A 37 -0.40 -4.09 12.81
C MET A 37 0.67 -5.16 12.64
N THR A 38 0.59 -5.96 11.56
CA THR A 38 1.56 -7.01 11.21
C THR A 38 2.03 -6.90 9.76
N TRP A 39 2.22 -5.66 9.31
CA TRP A 39 2.52 -5.33 7.92
C TRP A 39 3.89 -5.85 7.49
N LYS A 40 3.92 -6.79 6.56
CA LYS A 40 5.14 -7.27 5.90
C LYS A 40 5.42 -6.45 4.65
N ALA A 41 6.70 -6.22 4.39
CA ALA A 41 7.13 -5.59 3.14
C ALA A 41 7.10 -6.59 1.96
N THR A 42 7.10 -6.06 0.74
CA THR A 42 7.32 -6.85 -0.47
C THR A 42 8.71 -7.47 -0.42
N CYS A 43 9.75 -6.66 -0.22
CA CYS A 43 11.11 -7.16 -0.08
C CYS A 43 12.00 -6.22 0.74
N HIS A 44 13.07 -6.78 1.29
CA HIS A 44 14.23 -6.01 1.72
C HIS A 44 15.01 -5.52 0.48
N HIS A 45 15.64 -4.33 0.53
CA HIS A 45 16.33 -3.77 -0.64
C HIS A 45 17.45 -4.65 -1.19
N THR A 46 17.98 -5.59 -0.39
CA THR A 46 18.99 -6.57 -0.84
C THR A 46 18.39 -7.88 -1.38
N HIS A 47 17.05 -8.02 -1.37
CA HIS A 47 16.37 -9.26 -1.75
C HIS A 47 15.50 -9.04 -3.00
N ASN A 48 15.96 -9.50 -4.16
CA ASN A 48 15.21 -9.50 -5.43
C ASN A 48 14.61 -8.15 -5.84
N LEU A 49 15.17 -7.02 -5.38
CA LEU A 49 14.61 -5.68 -5.52
C LEU A 49 14.21 -5.33 -6.96
N LEU A 50 15.12 -5.53 -7.94
CA LEU A 50 14.85 -5.22 -9.35
C LEU A 50 13.86 -6.19 -9.99
N GLU A 51 13.90 -7.46 -9.60
CA GLU A 51 12.97 -8.48 -10.08
C GLU A 51 11.54 -8.15 -9.63
N ASP A 52 11.35 -7.91 -8.34
CA ASP A 52 10.06 -7.50 -7.78
C ASP A 52 9.61 -6.16 -8.35
N GLY A 53 10.53 -5.20 -8.53
CA GLY A 53 10.23 -3.93 -9.18
C GLY A 53 9.71 -4.09 -10.61
N LYS A 54 10.35 -4.94 -11.43
CA LYS A 54 9.90 -5.25 -12.79
C LYS A 54 8.51 -5.89 -12.79
N ARG A 55 8.32 -6.90 -11.95
CA ARG A 55 7.01 -7.57 -11.80
C ARG A 55 5.92 -6.58 -11.39
N PHE A 56 6.24 -5.63 -10.51
CA PHE A 56 5.28 -4.62 -10.06
C PHE A 56 4.89 -3.66 -11.19
N VAL A 57 5.83 -3.11 -11.93
CA VAL A 57 5.52 -2.17 -13.03
C VAL A 57 4.90 -2.84 -14.26
N GLU A 58 5.02 -4.15 -14.37
CA GLU A 58 4.41 -4.97 -15.44
C GLU A 58 3.02 -5.53 -15.05
N LEU A 59 2.52 -5.22 -13.84
CA LEU A 59 1.18 -5.63 -13.43
C LEU A 59 0.13 -5.00 -14.35
N TYR A 60 -0.67 -5.86 -14.97
CA TYR A 60 -1.76 -5.45 -15.86
C TYR A 60 -3.15 -5.66 -15.25
N LYS A 61 -3.21 -6.30 -14.07
CA LYS A 61 -4.46 -6.57 -13.36
C LYS A 61 -4.91 -5.33 -12.60
N THR A 62 -6.15 -4.93 -12.80
CA THR A 62 -6.74 -3.73 -12.18
C THR A 62 -7.81 -4.05 -11.13
N GLN A 63 -8.12 -5.34 -10.92
CA GLN A 63 -9.21 -5.79 -10.04
C GLN A 63 -8.98 -5.51 -8.55
N TYR A 64 -7.74 -5.26 -8.15
CA TYR A 64 -7.34 -5.04 -6.77
C TYR A 64 -6.34 -3.88 -6.69
N LEU A 65 -6.27 -3.26 -5.53
CA LEU A 65 -5.15 -2.38 -5.22
C LEU A 65 -3.90 -3.23 -4.99
N TYR A 66 -2.82 -2.83 -5.63
CA TYR A 66 -1.51 -3.45 -5.48
C TYR A 66 -0.55 -2.46 -4.85
N MET A 67 0.36 -2.97 -4.05
CA MET A 67 1.32 -2.17 -3.32
C MET A 67 2.71 -2.79 -3.41
N MET A 68 3.72 -1.98 -3.68
CA MET A 68 5.11 -2.37 -3.50
C MET A 68 5.69 -1.64 -2.29
N TYR A 69 6.16 -2.41 -1.32
CA TYR A 69 6.74 -1.91 -0.10
C TYR A 69 8.17 -2.44 0.07
N VAL A 70 9.14 -1.56 -0.08
CA VAL A 70 10.56 -1.89 0.09
C VAL A 70 11.03 -1.36 1.44
N TRP A 71 11.87 -2.12 2.12
CA TRP A 71 12.47 -1.69 3.37
C TRP A 71 13.97 -1.99 3.41
N GLY A 72 14.66 -1.42 4.37
CA GLY A 72 16.08 -1.60 4.60
C GLY A 72 16.62 -0.54 5.56
N HIS A 73 17.93 -0.49 5.70
CA HIS A 73 18.61 0.46 6.57
C HIS A 73 19.70 1.21 5.79
N SER A 74 19.86 2.50 6.06
CA SER A 74 20.85 3.34 5.37
C SER A 74 22.29 2.88 5.58
N PHE A 75 22.61 2.24 6.71
CA PHE A 75 23.95 1.72 6.99
C PHE A 75 24.32 0.47 6.18
N GLU A 76 23.36 -0.12 5.45
CA GLU A 76 23.57 -1.28 4.58
C GLU A 76 24.13 -0.89 3.21
N PHE A 77 24.01 0.37 2.81
CA PHE A 77 24.59 0.91 1.57
C PHE A 77 26.08 1.20 1.77
N ARG A 78 26.92 0.19 1.56
CA ARG A 78 28.36 0.22 1.84
C ARG A 78 29.24 0.33 0.63
N THR A 79 28.72 -0.05 -0.53
CA THR A 79 29.45 -0.09 -1.79
C THR A 79 28.74 0.75 -2.86
N GLU A 80 29.47 1.06 -3.95
CA GLU A 80 28.86 1.73 -5.10
C GLU A 80 27.79 0.87 -5.77
N GLU A 81 27.93 -0.45 -5.72
CA GLU A 81 26.95 -1.41 -6.25
C GLU A 81 25.63 -1.35 -5.49
N ASP A 82 25.67 -1.18 -4.16
CA ASP A 82 24.44 -1.04 -3.33
C ASP A 82 23.66 0.22 -3.76
N TRP A 83 24.36 1.32 -3.96
CA TRP A 83 23.76 2.58 -4.44
C TRP A 83 23.27 2.46 -5.87
N ALA A 84 24.07 1.87 -6.78
CA ALA A 84 23.68 1.68 -8.16
C ALA A 84 22.42 0.79 -8.29
N LEU A 85 22.28 -0.24 -7.43
CA LEU A 85 21.10 -1.07 -7.38
C LEU A 85 19.85 -0.25 -7.01
N MET A 86 19.96 0.61 -5.99
CA MET A 86 18.87 1.47 -5.56
C MET A 86 18.52 2.52 -6.61
N GLU A 87 19.49 3.12 -7.27
CA GLU A 87 19.26 4.06 -8.36
C GLU A 87 18.53 3.40 -9.53
N GLN A 88 18.95 2.20 -9.94
CA GLN A 88 18.25 1.44 -10.98
C GLN A 88 16.79 1.14 -10.57
N PHE A 89 16.57 0.77 -9.33
CA PHE A 89 15.22 0.56 -8.83
C PHE A 89 14.38 1.84 -8.85
N CYS A 90 14.92 2.96 -8.37
CA CYS A 90 14.23 4.25 -8.39
C CYS A 90 13.91 4.71 -9.84
N HIS A 91 14.81 4.48 -10.79
CA HIS A 91 14.53 4.75 -12.20
C HIS A 91 13.45 3.85 -12.78
N LEU A 92 13.39 2.58 -12.34
CA LEU A 92 12.41 1.62 -12.82
C LEU A 92 10.99 1.97 -12.33
N VAL A 93 10.84 2.30 -11.05
CA VAL A 93 9.52 2.49 -10.43
C VAL A 93 9.12 3.96 -10.31
N GLY A 94 10.04 4.91 -10.45
CA GLY A 94 9.79 6.34 -10.23
C GLY A 94 9.12 7.05 -11.40
N GLY A 95 8.41 8.14 -11.11
CA GLY A 95 7.82 9.05 -12.11
C GLY A 95 6.68 8.45 -12.95
N ARG A 96 6.03 7.39 -12.49
CA ARG A 96 4.92 6.73 -13.19
C ARG A 96 3.59 7.40 -12.87
N GLU A 97 2.80 7.67 -13.89
CA GLU A 97 1.47 8.29 -13.75
C GLU A 97 0.41 7.33 -13.18
N ASP A 98 0.64 6.02 -13.30
CA ASP A 98 -0.23 4.94 -12.83
C ASP A 98 0.10 4.49 -11.39
N THR A 99 1.01 5.18 -10.71
CA THR A 99 1.50 4.79 -9.39
C THR A 99 1.39 5.93 -8.40
N TRP A 100 0.70 5.69 -7.29
CA TRP A 100 0.65 6.60 -6.17
C TRP A 100 1.84 6.36 -5.23
N TYR A 101 2.71 7.38 -5.10
CA TYR A 101 3.84 7.36 -4.17
C TYR A 101 3.38 7.93 -2.84
N ALA A 102 3.24 7.07 -1.84
CA ALA A 102 2.65 7.42 -0.56
C ALA A 102 3.52 6.98 0.61
N THR A 103 3.39 7.69 1.71
CA THR A 103 3.90 7.25 3.00
C THR A 103 3.01 6.15 3.58
N ASN A 104 3.56 5.35 4.50
CA ASN A 104 2.80 4.29 5.14
C ASN A 104 1.50 4.79 5.80
N ILE A 105 1.55 5.97 6.44
CA ILE A 105 0.37 6.49 7.13
C ILE A 105 -0.70 6.97 6.14
N GLU A 106 -0.32 7.53 4.99
CA GLU A 106 -1.27 7.90 3.93
C GLU A 106 -2.00 6.67 3.39
N ILE A 107 -1.28 5.56 3.18
CA ILE A 107 -1.91 4.29 2.77
C ILE A 107 -2.90 3.79 3.83
N VAL A 108 -2.49 3.79 5.10
CA VAL A 108 -3.35 3.37 6.22
C VAL A 108 -4.61 4.23 6.32
N ASP A 109 -4.46 5.55 6.18
CA ASP A 109 -5.57 6.50 6.21
C ASP A 109 -6.52 6.28 5.04
N TYR A 110 -5.98 6.16 3.84
CA TYR A 110 -6.77 5.94 2.63
C TYR A 110 -7.56 4.62 2.71
N MET A 111 -6.93 3.54 3.13
CA MET A 111 -7.60 2.23 3.28
C MET A 111 -8.68 2.25 4.37
N ALA A 112 -8.43 2.95 5.47
CA ALA A 112 -9.44 3.14 6.51
C ALA A 112 -10.65 3.94 6.02
N ASP A 113 -10.40 4.97 5.20
CA ASP A 113 -11.46 5.78 4.59
C ASP A 113 -12.20 5.02 3.49
N ALA A 114 -11.51 4.25 2.66
CA ALA A 114 -12.13 3.39 1.65
C ALA A 114 -13.08 2.35 2.29
N ALA A 115 -12.71 1.79 3.44
CA ALA A 115 -13.55 0.86 4.18
C ALA A 115 -14.83 1.49 4.78
N ARG A 116 -14.92 2.82 4.85
CA ARG A 116 -16.11 3.56 5.32
C ARG A 116 -17.09 3.92 4.21
N LEU A 117 -16.74 3.68 2.95
CA LEU A 117 -17.67 3.92 1.85
C LEU A 117 -18.98 3.16 2.06
N GLN A 118 -20.09 3.81 1.80
CA GLN A 118 -21.42 3.26 1.99
C GLN A 118 -22.11 3.06 0.65
N TYR A 119 -22.41 1.83 0.32
CA TYR A 119 -23.07 1.46 -0.93
C TYR A 119 -24.57 1.27 -0.69
N THR A 120 -25.38 1.63 -1.68
CA THR A 120 -26.81 1.26 -1.68
C THR A 120 -26.96 -0.25 -1.82
N ALA A 121 -28.09 -0.78 -1.41
CA ALA A 121 -28.38 -2.22 -1.53
C ALA A 121 -28.35 -2.72 -3.00
N ALA A 122 -28.66 -1.82 -3.95
CA ALA A 122 -28.60 -2.12 -5.37
C ALA A 122 -27.18 -1.99 -5.96
N GLY A 123 -26.23 -1.42 -5.21
CA GLY A 123 -24.86 -1.17 -5.69
C GLY A 123 -24.74 -0.04 -6.71
N ASP A 124 -25.83 0.70 -6.99
CA ASP A 124 -25.91 1.73 -8.01
C ASP A 124 -25.38 3.10 -7.55
N LYS A 125 -25.15 3.28 -6.25
CA LYS A 125 -24.61 4.52 -5.67
C LYS A 125 -23.64 4.21 -4.52
N VAL A 126 -22.69 5.12 -4.35
CA VAL A 126 -21.76 5.10 -3.22
C VAL A 126 -21.70 6.48 -2.57
N CYS A 127 -21.77 6.51 -1.24
CA CYS A 127 -21.58 7.69 -0.41
C CYS A 127 -20.20 7.64 0.25
N ASN A 128 -19.45 8.74 0.16
CA ASN A 128 -18.17 8.92 0.84
C ASN A 128 -18.37 9.82 2.07
N PRO A 129 -18.40 9.29 3.29
CA PRO A 129 -18.52 10.07 4.51
C PRO A 129 -17.21 10.72 4.96
N ASN A 130 -16.12 10.51 4.23
CA ASN A 130 -14.78 10.94 4.63
C ASN A 130 -14.47 12.37 4.19
N ALA A 131 -13.33 12.90 4.66
CA ALA A 131 -12.84 14.24 4.33
C ALA A 131 -11.95 14.30 3.08
N GLN A 132 -11.61 13.15 2.47
CA GLN A 132 -10.85 13.07 1.23
C GLN A 132 -11.62 12.32 0.15
N SER A 133 -11.26 12.55 -1.11
CA SER A 133 -11.79 11.77 -2.23
C SER A 133 -11.29 10.32 -2.17
N ILE A 134 -12.17 9.38 -2.50
CA ILE A 134 -11.83 7.96 -2.64
C ILE A 134 -12.16 7.53 -4.07
N TRP A 135 -11.29 6.76 -4.66
CA TRP A 135 -11.48 6.20 -5.98
C TRP A 135 -11.96 4.77 -5.90
N VAL A 136 -12.92 4.42 -6.75
CA VAL A 136 -13.42 3.06 -6.89
C VAL A 136 -13.47 2.69 -8.37
N GLU A 137 -13.29 1.42 -8.67
CA GLU A 137 -13.49 0.87 -10.00
C GLU A 137 -14.75 0.00 -10.00
N VAL A 138 -15.60 0.19 -11.00
CA VAL A 138 -16.80 -0.61 -11.23
C VAL A 138 -16.88 -0.91 -12.72
N ASP A 139 -16.90 -2.18 -13.09
CA ASP A 139 -16.99 -2.65 -14.47
C ASP A 139 -15.94 -1.99 -15.41
N GLY A 140 -14.69 -1.84 -14.92
CA GLY A 140 -13.59 -1.24 -15.66
C GLY A 140 -13.65 0.28 -15.77
N ARG A 141 -14.57 0.96 -15.08
CA ARG A 141 -14.65 2.43 -15.01
C ARG A 141 -14.21 2.94 -13.65
N HIS A 142 -13.40 3.99 -13.66
CA HIS A 142 -12.95 4.65 -12.44
C HIS A 142 -13.87 5.79 -12.06
N TYR A 143 -14.28 5.83 -10.81
CA TYR A 143 -15.12 6.87 -10.23
C TYR A 143 -14.38 7.53 -9.09
N GLU A 144 -14.24 8.85 -9.16
CA GLU A 144 -13.90 9.65 -8.00
C GLU A 144 -15.15 9.84 -7.16
N ILE A 145 -15.05 9.51 -5.87
CA ILE A 145 -16.11 9.78 -4.90
C ILE A 145 -15.63 10.91 -3.99
N PRO A 146 -15.98 12.17 -4.29
CA PRO A 146 -15.48 13.32 -3.53
C PRO A 146 -15.92 13.28 -2.08
N ALA A 147 -15.14 13.96 -1.22
CA ALA A 147 -15.42 14.10 0.20
C ALA A 147 -16.86 14.54 0.48
N GLY A 148 -17.60 13.81 1.31
CA GLY A 148 -18.98 14.10 1.70
C GLY A 148 -20.02 13.98 0.58
N LYS A 149 -19.70 13.33 -0.55
CA LYS A 149 -20.62 13.22 -1.69
C LYS A 149 -21.14 11.79 -1.88
N THR A 150 -22.30 11.72 -2.55
CA THR A 150 -22.84 10.48 -3.10
C THR A 150 -22.76 10.53 -4.62
N VAL A 151 -22.21 9.48 -5.22
CA VAL A 151 -22.01 9.35 -6.67
C VAL A 151 -22.78 8.14 -7.18
N ALA A 152 -23.41 8.27 -8.36
CA ALA A 152 -24.03 7.14 -9.04
C ALA A 152 -22.96 6.35 -9.80
N LEU A 153 -23.05 5.01 -9.71
CA LEU A 153 -22.16 4.05 -10.37
C LEU A 153 -22.94 3.47 -11.57
N VAL A 154 -22.69 3.97 -12.77
CA VAL A 154 -23.40 3.58 -14.01
C VAL A 154 -22.43 3.41 -15.17
#